data_9a349be8a48e824f4c26ca7702a20dd7
#
_entry.id   9a349be8a48e824f4c26ca7702a20dd7
#
_cell.length_a   1.000
_cell.length_b   1.000
_cell.length_c   1.000
_cell.angle_alpha   90.00
_cell.angle_beta   90.00
_cell.angle_gamma   90.00
#
_symmetry.space_group_name_H-M   'P 1'
#
loop_
_entity.id
_entity.type
_entity.pdbx_description
1 polymer ?
#
loop_
_entity_poly.entity_id
_entity_poly.type
_entity_poly.pdbx_seq_one_letter_code
_entity_poly.pdbx_strand_id
1 'polypeptide(L)'
;MINKIIYLFIFFNYIVYSQKTIVTTSQSCNYEFSGKVIDFHDGSPLAGAIVVSSNSNFFDQTNIEGEFNISNLCQKTYVFEVSHPSCNSIKYSIKISGDTKKNLRLEHHIEELNEVSIYAKYDNEKYKTFLENKISIETIDSYTSESLGDVLNSLSGVSSFNTGNAIVKPIINGLHSSRVVIINNGVRMEDQEWGAEHAPNIDINSIENLKLIKGAGLLEFSGNALGGIILAESSKIDIKDSIYGKTIFSASSNGKGSTLTSKITKSYSNGWYASAHGTYKRFGDFNTANYVLSNTGIGEKNVSFRIGYNQLSYNMELYFSHYKNETGILRASHSHSAQDQIRAINSSQPLIINNFTYNINAPKQENTHSLIRLKGYKWFKNFGKLSFQYDYQKNRRFEYDIRRGSDKDKPSTDLTLETHALKFDLFSNLNDEIKLKTG
;
A
#
# COMPACT_ATOMS: atom_id res chain seq x y z
N MET A 1 -20.80 12.63 64.03
CA MET A 1 -20.28 12.84 62.65
C MET A 1 -19.48 14.13 62.49
N ILE A 2 -19.09 14.80 63.56
CA ILE A 2 -18.34 16.11 63.50
C ILE A 2 -16.86 15.94 63.76
N ASN A 3 -16.37 14.83 64.31
CA ASN A 3 -14.94 14.67 64.66
C ASN A 3 -14.04 14.06 63.55
N LYS A 4 -14.53 13.80 62.35
CA LYS A 4 -13.71 13.35 61.23
C LYS A 4 -13.35 14.46 60.23
N ILE A 5 -13.93 15.63 60.34
CA ILE A 5 -13.66 16.76 59.42
C ILE A 5 -12.49 17.63 59.90
N ILE A 6 -12.18 17.60 61.19
CA ILE A 6 -11.09 18.40 61.78
C ILE A 6 -9.70 17.86 61.43
N TYR A 7 -9.55 16.56 61.19
CA TYR A 7 -8.22 15.98 60.78
C TYR A 7 -7.85 16.23 59.33
N LEU A 8 -8.80 16.62 58.45
CA LEU A 8 -8.52 16.89 57.05
C LEU A 8 -7.96 18.31 56.82
N PHE A 9 -8.18 19.25 57.78
CA PHE A 9 -7.72 20.64 57.69
C PHE A 9 -6.31 20.86 58.29
N ILE A 10 -5.80 19.92 59.08
CA ILE A 10 -4.47 20.07 59.71
C ILE A 10 -3.34 19.53 58.80
N PHE A 11 -3.67 18.72 57.79
CA PHE A 11 -2.66 18.22 56.84
C PHE A 11 -2.39 19.16 55.65
N PHE A 12 -3.12 20.27 55.51
CA PHE A 12 -2.96 21.20 54.40
C PHE A 12 -2.02 22.40 54.71
N ASN A 13 -1.46 22.50 55.91
CA ASN A 13 -0.63 23.65 56.30
C ASN A 13 0.89 23.38 56.39
N TYR A 14 1.37 22.25 55.87
CA TYR A 14 2.79 21.93 55.87
C TYR A 14 3.45 21.86 54.47
N ILE A 15 2.83 22.44 53.44
CA ILE A 15 3.46 22.54 52.11
C ILE A 15 3.63 24.02 51.77
N VAL A 16 4.46 24.71 52.53
CA VAL A 16 5.04 25.99 52.09
C VAL A 16 6.42 26.13 52.69
N TYR A 17 7.37 26.46 51.82
CA TYR A 17 8.78 26.78 52.04
C TYR A 17 9.78 25.63 51.91
N SER A 18 9.97 25.20 50.67
CA SER A 18 11.35 24.97 50.20
C SER A 18 11.60 25.87 49.00
N GLN A 19 12.02 27.08 49.25
CA GLN A 19 12.64 27.91 48.21
C GLN A 19 13.99 27.26 47.86
N LYS A 20 14.03 26.45 46.83
CA LYS A 20 15.25 26.09 46.13
C LYS A 20 15.76 27.38 45.47
N THR A 21 16.79 27.95 46.01
CA THR A 21 17.59 28.95 45.32
C THR A 21 18.10 28.32 44.03
N ILE A 22 17.45 28.69 42.91
CA ILE A 22 17.98 28.38 41.59
C ILE A 22 19.23 29.24 41.45
N VAL A 23 20.39 28.63 41.65
CA VAL A 23 21.64 29.20 41.20
C VAL A 23 21.57 29.14 39.67
N THR A 24 21.17 30.23 39.07
CA THR A 24 21.35 30.47 37.63
C THR A 24 22.86 30.63 37.41
N THR A 25 23.54 29.52 37.20
CA THR A 25 24.81 29.55 36.48
C THR A 25 24.48 30.12 35.10
N SER A 26 24.97 31.32 34.85
CA SER A 26 24.98 31.91 33.51
C SER A 26 25.82 31.01 32.63
N GLN A 27 25.18 30.07 31.96
CA GLN A 27 25.82 29.23 30.96
C GLN A 27 26.20 30.16 29.81
N SER A 28 27.49 30.35 29.60
CA SER A 28 28.01 31.12 28.46
C SER A 28 27.60 30.40 27.18
N CYS A 29 26.68 30.99 26.45
CA CYS A 29 26.20 30.46 25.19
C CYS A 29 27.04 31.03 24.03
N ASN A 30 28.28 30.55 23.89
CA ASN A 30 29.26 31.10 22.95
C ASN A 30 29.78 30.03 21.95
N TYR A 31 29.13 28.88 21.86
CA TYR A 31 29.56 27.83 20.97
C TYR A 31 29.01 28.03 19.56
N GLU A 32 29.76 27.51 18.57
CA GLU A 32 29.40 27.54 17.19
C GLU A 32 29.10 26.12 16.65
N PHE A 33 28.09 26.02 15.81
CA PHE A 33 27.81 24.82 15.03
C PHE A 33 27.94 25.15 13.54
N SER A 34 28.96 24.59 12.90
CA SER A 34 29.26 24.84 11.48
C SER A 34 29.43 23.54 10.69
N GLY A 35 29.36 23.65 9.38
CA GLY A 35 29.56 22.51 8.48
C GLY A 35 29.08 22.81 7.07
N LYS A 36 28.92 21.75 6.29
CA LYS A 36 28.32 21.81 4.96
C LYS A 36 27.05 20.99 4.90
N VAL A 37 26.06 21.46 4.16
CA VAL A 37 24.95 20.63 3.70
C VAL A 37 25.31 20.12 2.32
N ILE A 38 25.36 18.81 2.17
CA ILE A 38 25.79 18.14 0.93
C ILE A 38 24.76 17.12 0.49
N ASP A 39 24.68 16.92 -0.81
CA ASP A 39 23.89 15.84 -1.38
C ASP A 39 24.42 14.48 -0.94
N PHE A 40 23.51 13.58 -0.61
CA PHE A 40 23.87 12.25 -0.12
C PHE A 40 24.45 11.36 -1.22
N HIS A 41 24.02 11.53 -2.45
CA HIS A 41 24.37 10.64 -3.57
C HIS A 41 25.73 10.96 -4.18
N ASP A 42 26.01 12.23 -4.43
CA ASP A 42 27.21 12.64 -5.15
C ASP A 42 28.16 13.51 -4.32
N GLY A 43 27.70 13.96 -3.11
CA GLY A 43 28.48 14.81 -2.22
C GLY A 43 28.58 16.25 -2.69
N SER A 44 27.81 16.68 -3.70
CA SER A 44 27.75 18.07 -4.14
C SER A 44 27.23 18.99 -3.03
N PRO A 45 27.71 20.24 -2.93
CA PRO A 45 27.20 21.18 -1.95
C PRO A 45 25.79 21.63 -2.31
N LEU A 46 24.90 21.70 -1.31
CA LEU A 46 23.53 22.19 -1.47
C LEU A 46 23.45 23.65 -1.03
N ALA A 47 23.52 24.55 -2.01
CA ALA A 47 23.38 25.99 -1.80
C ALA A 47 21.92 26.36 -1.49
N GLY A 48 21.71 27.26 -0.52
CA GLY A 48 20.36 27.70 -0.14
C GLY A 48 19.62 26.74 0.78
N ALA A 49 20.25 25.69 1.26
CA ALA A 49 19.68 24.82 2.29
C ALA A 49 19.49 25.57 3.62
N ILE A 50 18.38 25.34 4.31
CA ILE A 50 18.05 25.98 5.59
C ILE A 50 18.32 24.98 6.70
N VAL A 51 19.13 25.40 7.68
CA VAL A 51 19.40 24.66 8.91
C VAL A 51 18.75 25.41 10.06
N VAL A 52 17.67 24.88 10.65
CA VAL A 52 16.89 25.55 11.69
C VAL A 52 16.74 24.67 12.92
N SER A 53 16.88 25.26 14.11
CA SER A 53 16.64 24.54 15.37
C SER A 53 15.14 24.42 15.65
N SER A 54 14.64 23.20 15.86
CA SER A 54 13.22 22.93 16.11
C SER A 54 12.66 23.58 17.39
N ASN A 55 13.51 23.91 18.37
CA ASN A 55 13.10 24.39 19.70
C ASN A 55 13.67 25.77 20.05
N SER A 56 14.25 26.50 19.11
CA SER A 56 14.89 27.81 19.34
C SER A 56 15.01 28.58 18.02
N ASN A 57 15.18 29.90 18.11
CA ASN A 57 15.24 30.78 16.92
C ASN A 57 16.62 30.80 16.24
N PHE A 58 17.39 29.71 16.37
CA PHE A 58 18.70 29.60 15.69
C PHE A 58 18.49 29.00 14.31
N PHE A 59 18.95 29.68 13.28
CA PHE A 59 18.93 29.21 11.90
C PHE A 59 20.07 29.82 11.09
N ASP A 60 20.44 29.15 10.02
CA ASP A 60 21.31 29.68 8.98
C ASP A 60 20.95 29.09 7.62
N GLN A 61 21.34 29.78 6.54
CA GLN A 61 21.16 29.34 5.18
C GLN A 61 22.52 29.12 4.53
N THR A 62 22.69 27.98 3.85
CA THR A 62 23.97 27.65 3.22
C THR A 62 24.32 28.58 2.05
N ASN A 63 25.61 28.91 1.95
CA ASN A 63 26.21 29.63 0.83
C ASN A 63 26.36 28.74 -0.42
N ILE A 64 26.99 29.25 -1.46
CA ILE A 64 27.18 28.51 -2.74
C ILE A 64 28.08 27.27 -2.59
N GLU A 65 28.95 27.23 -1.60
CA GLU A 65 29.78 26.10 -1.20
C GLU A 65 29.06 25.14 -0.24
N GLY A 66 27.75 25.38 0.02
CA GLY A 66 26.94 24.58 0.93
C GLY A 66 27.25 24.80 2.41
N GLU A 67 28.01 25.82 2.80
CA GLU A 67 28.47 26.05 4.16
C GLU A 67 27.44 26.83 4.99
N PHE A 68 27.31 26.45 6.28
CA PHE A 68 26.51 27.14 7.27
C PHE A 68 27.29 27.36 8.56
N ASN A 69 26.93 28.39 9.36
CA ASN A 69 27.48 28.66 10.66
C ASN A 69 26.44 29.27 11.64
N ILE A 70 26.09 28.53 12.67
CA ILE A 70 25.15 28.95 13.71
C ILE A 70 25.92 29.21 15.00
N SER A 71 25.93 30.47 15.43
CA SER A 71 26.66 30.93 16.65
C SER A 71 25.74 31.13 17.84
N ASN A 72 26.35 31.42 18.99
CA ASN A 72 25.68 31.69 20.27
C ASN A 72 24.90 30.50 20.85
N LEU A 73 25.34 29.28 20.58
CA LEU A 73 24.74 28.07 21.11
C LEU A 73 25.21 27.79 22.53
N CYS A 74 24.30 27.30 23.37
CA CYS A 74 24.61 26.86 24.73
C CYS A 74 24.96 25.37 24.74
N GLN A 75 25.62 24.92 25.80
CA GLN A 75 25.90 23.49 25.99
C GLN A 75 24.63 22.70 26.27
N LYS A 76 24.01 22.13 25.21
CA LYS A 76 22.87 21.23 25.28
C LYS A 76 22.72 20.46 23.96
N THR A 77 21.74 19.56 23.91
CA THR A 77 21.35 18.87 22.67
C THR A 77 20.30 19.70 21.94
N TYR A 78 20.57 19.99 20.67
CA TYR A 78 19.66 20.66 19.77
C TYR A 78 19.14 19.66 18.71
N VAL A 79 17.93 19.86 18.27
CA VAL A 79 17.37 19.16 17.10
C VAL A 79 17.33 20.18 15.96
N PHE A 80 18.19 20.02 14.98
CA PHE A 80 18.21 20.83 13.77
C PHE A 80 17.42 20.14 12.66
N GLU A 81 16.49 20.85 12.07
CA GLU A 81 15.82 20.45 10.84
C GLU A 81 16.54 21.10 9.68
N VAL A 82 16.94 20.27 8.71
CA VAL A 82 17.64 20.70 7.52
C VAL A 82 16.72 20.49 6.33
N SER A 83 16.51 21.54 5.54
CA SER A 83 15.62 21.51 4.37
C SER A 83 16.27 22.19 3.17
N HIS A 84 15.93 21.74 1.98
CA HIS A 84 16.32 22.33 0.71
C HIS A 84 15.17 22.14 -0.28
N PRO A 85 14.90 23.09 -1.22
CA PRO A 85 13.78 22.99 -2.15
C PRO A 85 13.72 21.70 -2.98
N SER A 86 14.88 21.10 -3.25
CA SER A 86 15.01 19.87 -4.02
C SER A 86 15.21 18.62 -3.17
N CYS A 87 15.05 18.69 -1.84
CA CYS A 87 15.36 17.60 -0.92
C CYS A 87 14.26 17.44 0.14
N ASN A 88 14.08 16.21 0.66
CA ASN A 88 13.28 16.01 1.87
C ASN A 88 13.99 16.61 3.09
N SER A 89 13.23 17.24 3.98
CA SER A 89 13.78 17.71 5.25
C SER A 89 14.14 16.53 6.15
N ILE A 90 15.30 16.67 6.83
CA ILE A 90 15.81 15.67 7.78
C ILE A 90 16.11 16.37 9.12
N LYS A 91 15.81 15.69 10.23
CA LYS A 91 16.12 16.17 11.59
C LYS A 91 17.37 15.50 12.12
N TYR A 92 18.32 16.33 12.59
CA TYR A 92 19.57 15.92 13.20
C TYR A 92 19.60 16.30 14.68
N SER A 93 19.84 15.34 15.56
CA SER A 93 20.09 15.59 16.96
C SER A 93 21.60 15.80 17.19
N ILE A 94 21.97 17.01 17.57
CA ILE A 94 23.38 17.43 17.74
C ILE A 94 23.60 17.86 19.19
N LYS A 95 24.53 17.20 19.90
CA LYS A 95 24.96 17.58 21.22
C LYS A 95 26.07 18.61 21.10
N ILE A 96 25.82 19.83 21.55
CA ILE A 96 26.81 20.92 21.62
C ILE A 96 27.48 20.85 22.96
N SER A 97 28.77 20.61 22.96
CA SER A 97 29.63 20.64 24.16
C SER A 97 30.89 21.50 24.00
N GLY A 98 31.01 22.14 22.85
CA GLY A 98 32.08 23.04 22.39
C GLY A 98 31.77 23.39 20.94
N ASP A 99 32.66 24.12 20.26
CA ASP A 99 32.54 24.38 18.83
C ASP A 99 32.47 23.07 18.10
N THR A 100 31.39 22.90 17.31
CA THR A 100 31.05 21.64 16.70
C THR A 100 31.02 21.80 15.17
N LYS A 101 31.84 21.00 14.48
CA LYS A 101 31.84 20.95 13.02
C LYS A 101 31.32 19.62 12.51
N LYS A 102 30.23 19.65 11.71
CA LYS A 102 29.64 18.45 11.16
C LYS A 102 28.94 18.72 9.83
N ASN A 103 29.23 17.90 8.82
CA ASN A 103 28.51 17.95 7.55
C ASN A 103 27.15 17.23 7.69
N LEU A 104 26.11 17.87 7.17
CA LEU A 104 24.75 17.37 7.14
C LEU A 104 24.46 16.91 5.70
N ARG A 105 23.72 15.83 5.56
CA ARG A 105 23.43 15.24 4.25
C ARG A 105 21.94 15.29 3.99
N LEU A 106 21.55 15.81 2.87
CA LEU A 106 20.17 15.72 2.38
C LEU A 106 20.13 14.83 1.15
N GLU A 107 19.07 14.07 1.03
CA GLU A 107 18.80 13.32 -0.17
C GLU A 107 18.15 14.26 -1.18
N HIS A 108 18.87 14.54 -2.25
CA HIS A 108 18.31 15.26 -3.39
C HIS A 108 17.20 14.39 -4.00
N HIS A 109 15.99 14.91 -4.11
CA HIS A 109 14.94 14.27 -4.87
C HIS A 109 15.29 14.32 -6.35
N ILE A 110 16.10 13.37 -6.76
CA ILE A 110 15.98 12.89 -8.12
C ILE A 110 14.59 12.25 -8.14
N GLU A 111 13.66 12.85 -8.88
CA GLU A 111 12.32 12.28 -9.04
C GLU A 111 12.49 10.81 -9.38
N GLU A 112 12.32 9.96 -8.39
CA GLU A 112 12.15 8.54 -8.64
C GLU A 112 10.89 8.43 -9.47
N LEU A 113 11.02 8.25 -10.77
CA LEU A 113 10.04 7.60 -11.62
C LEU A 113 9.95 6.12 -11.21
N ASN A 114 9.90 5.89 -9.95
CA ASN A 114 9.68 4.62 -9.33
C ASN A 114 8.34 4.66 -8.70
N GLU A 115 7.51 3.67 -9.12
CA GLU A 115 6.22 3.57 -8.52
C GLU A 115 5.68 4.98 -8.34
N VAL A 116 4.96 5.48 -9.31
CA VAL A 116 4.40 6.83 -9.35
C VAL A 116 3.85 7.21 -7.98
N SER A 117 4.70 7.60 -7.05
CA SER A 117 4.30 8.24 -5.83
C SER A 117 4.57 9.73 -6.00
N ILE A 118 3.62 10.35 -6.69
CA ILE A 118 3.56 11.78 -6.81
C ILE A 118 2.98 12.32 -5.52
N TYR A 119 3.83 12.71 -4.60
CA TYR A 119 3.49 13.78 -3.69
C TYR A 119 3.73 15.11 -4.45
N ALA A 120 2.87 15.38 -5.42
CA ALA A 120 2.82 16.68 -6.05
C ALA A 120 1.98 17.59 -5.17
N LYS A 121 2.63 18.29 -4.28
CA LYS A 121 2.24 19.64 -3.93
C LYS A 121 3.26 20.56 -4.63
N TYR A 122 3.20 20.66 -5.93
CA TYR A 122 3.53 21.79 -6.78
C TYR A 122 3.58 21.36 -8.26
N ASP A 123 2.62 21.79 -9.03
CA ASP A 123 2.62 22.31 -10.42
C ASP A 123 3.47 21.63 -11.53
N ASN A 124 3.71 20.30 -11.47
CA ASN A 124 4.26 19.53 -12.59
C ASN A 124 3.21 18.74 -13.38
N GLU A 125 1.91 19.07 -13.23
CA GLU A 125 0.86 18.48 -14.07
C GLU A 125 0.99 18.80 -15.56
N LYS A 126 1.78 19.82 -15.91
CA LYS A 126 1.96 20.29 -17.30
C LYS A 126 2.65 19.31 -18.25
N TYR A 127 3.29 18.26 -17.75
CA TYR A 127 4.09 17.33 -18.58
C TYR A 127 3.69 15.87 -18.49
N LYS A 128 2.61 15.52 -17.76
CA LYS A 128 2.11 14.16 -17.72
C LYS A 128 1.30 13.87 -18.99
N THR A 129 1.74 12.90 -19.76
CA THR A 129 1.05 12.41 -20.95
C THR A 129 -0.06 11.41 -20.65
N PHE A 130 -0.40 11.17 -19.37
CA PHE A 130 -1.38 10.19 -18.93
C PHE A 130 -2.29 10.72 -17.81
N LEU A 131 -3.50 10.18 -17.75
CA LEU A 131 -4.44 10.43 -16.67
C LEU A 131 -4.23 9.40 -15.56
N GLU A 132 -4.03 9.88 -14.34
CA GLU A 132 -3.95 9.07 -13.13
C GLU A 132 -5.15 9.38 -12.23
N ASN A 133 -5.96 8.36 -11.95
CA ASN A 133 -7.05 8.44 -10.99
C ASN A 133 -6.67 7.64 -9.76
N LYS A 134 -6.53 8.31 -8.61
CA LYS A 134 -6.20 7.68 -7.33
C LYS A 134 -7.47 7.50 -6.50
N ILE A 135 -7.61 6.34 -5.87
CA ILE A 135 -8.64 6.04 -4.89
C ILE A 135 -8.04 6.25 -3.50
N SER A 136 -8.75 6.98 -2.63
CA SER A 136 -8.29 7.25 -1.27
C SER A 136 -8.36 5.99 -0.40
N ILE A 137 -7.53 5.93 0.65
CA ILE A 137 -7.51 4.80 1.58
C ILE A 137 -8.84 4.67 2.32
N GLU A 138 -9.51 5.76 2.62
CA GLU A 138 -10.82 5.79 3.28
C GLU A 138 -11.89 5.14 2.38
N THR A 139 -11.81 5.40 1.06
CA THR A 139 -12.68 4.73 0.09
C THR A 139 -12.37 3.24 0.05
N ILE A 140 -11.10 2.82 -0.04
CA ILE A 140 -10.70 1.41 -0.03
C ILE A 140 -11.24 0.71 1.23
N ASP A 141 -11.07 1.33 2.40
CA ASP A 141 -11.53 0.79 3.69
C ASP A 141 -13.06 0.62 3.76
N SER A 142 -13.83 1.50 3.10
CA SER A 142 -15.29 1.37 3.04
C SER A 142 -15.76 0.16 2.22
N TYR A 143 -14.91 -0.38 1.35
CA TYR A 143 -15.16 -1.57 0.52
C TYR A 143 -14.53 -2.86 1.07
N THR A 144 -14.24 -2.93 2.37
CA THR A 144 -13.55 -4.07 3.02
C THR A 144 -14.17 -5.44 2.71
N SER A 145 -15.48 -5.51 2.53
CA SER A 145 -16.20 -6.76 2.21
C SER A 145 -16.41 -6.99 0.71
N GLU A 146 -16.05 -6.03 -0.11
CA GLU A 146 -16.29 -6.03 -1.55
C GLU A 146 -15.07 -6.56 -2.34
N SER A 147 -15.11 -6.45 -3.66
CA SER A 147 -14.02 -6.85 -4.57
C SER A 147 -13.28 -5.65 -5.14
N LEU A 148 -12.14 -5.89 -5.79
CA LEU A 148 -11.39 -4.87 -6.52
C LEU A 148 -12.26 -4.19 -7.60
N GLY A 149 -13.11 -4.96 -8.31
CA GLY A 149 -14.00 -4.42 -9.34
C GLY A 149 -15.01 -3.43 -8.76
N ASP A 150 -15.56 -3.72 -7.57
CA ASP A 150 -16.52 -2.85 -6.90
C ASP A 150 -15.89 -1.51 -6.50
N VAL A 151 -14.69 -1.54 -5.92
CA VAL A 151 -13.96 -0.31 -5.57
C VAL A 151 -13.67 0.54 -6.79
N LEU A 152 -13.25 -0.08 -7.90
CA LEU A 152 -12.92 0.63 -9.13
C LEU A 152 -14.14 1.27 -9.80
N ASN A 153 -15.37 0.75 -9.57
CA ASN A 153 -16.61 1.36 -10.06
C ASN A 153 -16.87 2.77 -9.53
N SER A 154 -16.18 3.17 -8.46
CA SER A 154 -16.22 4.56 -7.96
C SER A 154 -15.56 5.56 -8.90
N LEU A 155 -14.77 5.10 -9.88
CA LEU A 155 -14.04 5.95 -10.83
C LEU A 155 -14.85 6.19 -12.11
N SER A 156 -14.77 7.43 -12.62
CA SER A 156 -15.38 7.77 -13.91
C SER A 156 -14.78 6.98 -15.08
N GLY A 157 -15.63 6.44 -15.94
CA GLY A 157 -15.24 5.63 -17.10
C GLY A 157 -14.82 4.20 -16.73
N VAL A 158 -15.14 3.75 -15.50
CA VAL A 158 -15.03 2.36 -15.08
C VAL A 158 -16.42 1.81 -14.82
N SER A 159 -16.62 0.59 -15.25
CA SER A 159 -17.77 -0.24 -14.92
C SER A 159 -17.28 -1.65 -14.60
N SER A 160 -18.15 -2.54 -14.21
CA SER A 160 -17.78 -3.94 -13.98
C SER A 160 -18.70 -4.90 -14.68
N PHE A 161 -18.16 -6.04 -15.02
CA PHE A 161 -18.89 -7.20 -15.44
C PHE A 161 -19.12 -8.12 -14.23
N ASN A 162 -20.38 -8.27 -13.83
CA ASN A 162 -20.75 -9.04 -12.65
C ASN A 162 -21.47 -10.31 -13.08
N THR A 163 -20.87 -11.47 -12.82
CA THR A 163 -21.48 -12.78 -13.02
C THR A 163 -21.93 -13.44 -11.73
N GLY A 164 -21.80 -12.72 -10.60
CA GLY A 164 -22.19 -13.11 -9.27
C GLY A 164 -21.65 -12.13 -8.23
N ASN A 165 -22.02 -12.28 -6.97
CA ASN A 165 -21.67 -11.32 -5.93
C ASN A 165 -20.16 -11.20 -5.64
N ALA A 166 -19.35 -12.19 -6.03
CA ALA A 166 -17.90 -12.19 -5.83
C ALA A 166 -17.13 -12.22 -7.15
N ILE A 167 -17.80 -12.29 -8.29
CA ILE A 167 -17.14 -12.33 -9.58
C ILE A 167 -17.40 -10.99 -10.28
N VAL A 168 -16.58 -10.01 -9.92
CA VAL A 168 -16.69 -8.62 -10.39
C VAL A 168 -15.41 -8.26 -11.15
N LYS A 169 -15.51 -8.22 -12.48
CA LYS A 169 -14.38 -7.92 -13.34
C LYS A 169 -14.42 -6.46 -13.81
N PRO A 170 -13.37 -5.68 -13.61
CA PRO A 170 -13.37 -4.27 -14.03
C PRO A 170 -13.36 -4.14 -15.54
N ILE A 171 -14.15 -3.20 -16.05
CA ILE A 171 -14.20 -2.75 -17.44
C ILE A 171 -13.78 -1.29 -17.49
N ILE A 172 -12.73 -0.96 -18.21
CA ILE A 172 -12.20 0.39 -18.33
C ILE A 172 -12.39 0.86 -19.76
N ASN A 173 -13.17 1.93 -19.96
CA ASN A 173 -13.53 2.46 -21.28
C ASN A 173 -14.04 1.38 -22.26
N GLY A 174 -14.83 0.42 -21.75
CA GLY A 174 -15.38 -0.69 -22.53
C GLY A 174 -14.42 -1.87 -22.75
N LEU A 175 -13.19 -1.82 -22.24
CA LEU A 175 -12.17 -2.87 -22.38
C LEU A 175 -11.96 -3.63 -21.06
N HIS A 176 -11.76 -4.95 -21.15
CA HIS A 176 -11.56 -5.83 -19.99
C HIS A 176 -10.58 -6.97 -20.29
N SER A 177 -10.36 -7.86 -19.34
CA SER A 177 -9.52 -9.07 -19.45
C SER A 177 -8.09 -8.73 -19.86
N SER A 178 -7.54 -9.32 -20.90
CA SER A 178 -6.17 -9.10 -21.40
C SER A 178 -5.87 -7.65 -21.85
N ARG A 179 -6.90 -6.78 -21.93
CA ARG A 179 -6.75 -5.36 -22.30
C ARG A 179 -6.59 -4.44 -21.07
N VAL A 180 -6.80 -4.97 -19.88
CA VAL A 180 -6.62 -4.27 -18.60
C VAL A 180 -5.56 -5.02 -17.80
N VAL A 181 -4.46 -4.36 -17.51
CA VAL A 181 -3.36 -4.96 -16.74
C VAL A 181 -3.49 -4.58 -15.27
N ILE A 182 -3.32 -5.56 -14.39
CA ILE A 182 -3.27 -5.35 -12.95
C ILE A 182 -1.84 -5.58 -12.48
N ILE A 183 -1.29 -4.61 -11.76
CA ILE A 183 0.03 -4.68 -11.13
C ILE A 183 -0.17 -4.66 -9.63
N ASN A 184 0.14 -5.77 -8.97
CA ASN A 184 0.05 -5.94 -7.54
C ASN A 184 1.42 -5.82 -6.89
N ASN A 185 1.65 -4.77 -6.11
CA ASN A 185 2.94 -4.50 -5.47
C ASN A 185 4.14 -4.60 -6.44
N GLY A 186 4.00 -4.00 -7.64
CA GLY A 186 5.02 -3.99 -8.67
C GLY A 186 5.12 -5.27 -9.51
N VAL A 187 4.26 -6.27 -9.28
CA VAL A 187 4.23 -7.51 -10.03
C VAL A 187 2.99 -7.54 -10.94
N ARG A 188 3.19 -7.73 -12.23
CA ARG A 188 2.10 -7.92 -13.18
C ARG A 188 1.40 -9.24 -12.89
N MET A 189 0.08 -9.18 -12.72
CA MET A 189 -0.77 -10.36 -12.49
C MET A 189 -1.07 -11.05 -13.82
N GLU A 190 -0.41 -12.18 -14.10
CA GLU A 190 -0.55 -12.89 -15.38
C GLU A 190 -1.83 -13.73 -15.49
N ASP A 191 -2.46 -14.02 -14.34
CA ASP A 191 -3.71 -14.80 -14.27
C ASP A 191 -4.98 -14.01 -14.64
N GLN A 192 -4.84 -12.73 -15.04
CA GLN A 192 -5.98 -11.85 -15.36
C GLN A 192 -6.49 -11.98 -16.82
N GLU A 193 -5.78 -12.71 -17.64
CA GLU A 193 -6.12 -12.88 -19.06
C GLU A 193 -7.27 -13.86 -19.30
N TRP A 194 -7.72 -14.58 -18.26
CA TRP A 194 -8.78 -15.57 -18.35
C TRP A 194 -10.17 -14.92 -18.53
N GLY A 195 -11.15 -15.71 -18.88
CA GLY A 195 -12.49 -15.29 -19.32
C GLY A 195 -13.21 -14.25 -18.46
N ALA A 196 -14.34 -13.78 -18.96
CA ALA A 196 -15.14 -12.73 -18.31
C ALA A 196 -15.70 -13.16 -16.94
N GLU A 197 -15.86 -14.47 -16.74
CA GLU A 197 -16.38 -15.08 -15.50
C GLU A 197 -15.36 -15.15 -14.36
N HIS A 198 -14.17 -14.59 -14.53
CA HIS A 198 -13.09 -14.69 -13.56
C HIS A 198 -12.77 -13.32 -12.97
N ALA A 199 -12.94 -13.18 -11.65
CA ALA A 199 -12.54 -11.99 -10.90
C ALA A 199 -11.02 -11.94 -10.68
N PRO A 200 -10.43 -10.74 -10.50
CA PRO A 200 -9.05 -10.59 -10.09
C PRO A 200 -8.76 -11.26 -8.73
N ASN A 201 -7.65 -12.04 -8.65
CA ASN A 201 -7.22 -12.75 -7.45
C ASN A 201 -6.35 -11.84 -6.58
N ILE A 202 -6.94 -10.80 -6.03
CA ILE A 202 -6.26 -9.81 -5.21
C ILE A 202 -7.11 -9.44 -3.99
N ASP A 203 -6.47 -9.38 -2.83
CA ASP A 203 -7.09 -8.91 -1.62
C ASP A 203 -7.06 -7.39 -1.56
N ILE A 204 -8.23 -6.75 -1.71
CA ILE A 204 -8.35 -5.29 -1.65
C ILE A 204 -7.88 -4.71 -0.31
N ASN A 205 -8.01 -5.47 0.78
CA ASN A 205 -7.62 -5.04 2.12
C ASN A 205 -6.09 -5.01 2.33
N SER A 206 -5.32 -5.64 1.43
CA SER A 206 -3.86 -5.57 1.44
C SER A 206 -3.31 -4.31 0.76
N ILE A 207 -4.18 -3.54 0.07
CA ILE A 207 -3.86 -2.40 -0.76
C ILE A 207 -4.09 -1.10 0.02
N GLU A 208 -3.20 -0.15 -0.12
CA GLU A 208 -3.33 1.19 0.48
C GLU A 208 -3.21 2.31 -0.57
N ASN A 209 -2.63 1.98 -1.73
CA ASN A 209 -2.57 2.86 -2.89
C ASN A 209 -3.17 2.14 -4.09
N LEU A 210 -4.34 2.57 -4.51
CA LEU A 210 -5.01 2.05 -5.70
C LEU A 210 -5.12 3.16 -6.73
N LYS A 211 -4.55 2.93 -7.90
CA LYS A 211 -4.50 3.90 -8.98
C LYS A 211 -4.90 3.27 -10.30
N LEU A 212 -5.60 4.06 -11.10
CA LEU A 212 -5.92 3.72 -12.48
C LEU A 212 -5.17 4.67 -13.41
N ILE A 213 -4.32 4.12 -14.27
CA ILE A 213 -3.55 4.85 -15.28
C ILE A 213 -4.18 4.62 -16.64
N LYS A 214 -4.37 5.72 -17.40
CA LYS A 214 -4.92 5.73 -18.77
C LYS A 214 -4.03 6.58 -19.69
N GLY A 215 -4.06 6.31 -21.01
CA GLY A 215 -3.35 7.11 -22.00
C GLY A 215 -1.95 6.62 -22.34
N ALA A 216 -1.09 7.47 -22.91
CA ALA A 216 0.21 7.06 -23.43
C ALA A 216 1.18 6.48 -22.39
N GLY A 217 1.05 6.86 -21.12
CA GLY A 217 1.85 6.32 -20.00
C GLY A 217 1.72 4.83 -19.77
N LEU A 218 0.70 4.17 -20.36
CA LEU A 218 0.53 2.72 -20.29
C LEU A 218 1.70 1.95 -20.89
N LEU A 219 2.38 2.52 -21.88
CA LEU A 219 3.51 1.89 -22.59
C LEU A 219 4.70 1.62 -21.65
N GLU A 220 4.86 2.38 -20.58
CA GLU A 220 5.90 2.15 -19.58
C GLU A 220 5.72 0.82 -18.85
N PHE A 221 4.47 0.36 -18.70
CA PHE A 221 4.14 -0.84 -17.93
C PHE A 221 3.84 -2.05 -18.80
N SER A 222 3.15 -1.85 -19.93
CA SER A 222 2.76 -2.95 -20.82
C SER A 222 2.24 -2.46 -22.18
N GLY A 223 2.66 -3.10 -23.26
CA GLY A 223 2.11 -2.88 -24.59
C GLY A 223 0.68 -3.38 -24.78
N ASN A 224 0.18 -4.26 -23.90
CA ASN A 224 -1.15 -4.89 -24.02
C ASN A 224 -2.26 -4.16 -23.25
N ALA A 225 -1.90 -3.18 -22.41
CA ALA A 225 -2.82 -2.49 -21.50
C ALA A 225 -3.70 -1.42 -22.17
N LEU A 226 -4.33 -1.72 -23.29
CA LEU A 226 -5.09 -0.73 -24.08
C LEU A 226 -6.24 -0.06 -23.30
N GLY A 227 -6.86 -0.75 -22.35
CA GLY A 227 -7.95 -0.23 -21.52
C GLY A 227 -7.44 0.63 -20.36
N GLY A 228 -6.31 0.26 -19.80
CA GLY A 228 -5.73 0.90 -18.61
C GLY A 228 -4.89 -0.05 -17.79
N ILE A 229 -4.18 0.53 -16.82
CA ILE A 229 -3.40 -0.21 -15.82
C ILE A 229 -3.93 0.12 -14.43
N ILE A 230 -4.19 -0.91 -13.65
CA ILE A 230 -4.56 -0.83 -12.25
C ILE A 230 -3.31 -1.10 -11.43
N LEU A 231 -2.82 -0.08 -10.72
CA LEU A 231 -1.73 -0.22 -9.77
C LEU A 231 -2.30 -0.40 -8.37
N ALA A 232 -2.03 -1.54 -7.79
CA ALA A 232 -2.46 -1.92 -6.45
C ALA A 232 -1.22 -2.12 -5.57
N GLU A 233 -0.99 -1.20 -4.63
CA GLU A 233 0.26 -1.13 -3.89
C GLU A 233 0.03 -0.99 -2.39
N SER A 234 0.92 -1.56 -1.61
CA SER A 234 1.02 -1.29 -0.17
C SER A 234 1.75 0.05 0.05
N SER A 235 1.46 0.74 1.17
CA SER A 235 2.16 1.98 1.52
C SER A 235 3.65 1.79 1.74
N LYS A 236 4.40 2.85 1.47
CA LYS A 236 5.80 2.96 1.89
C LYS A 236 5.88 2.93 3.42
N ILE A 237 6.94 2.34 3.93
CA ILE A 237 7.22 2.27 5.36
C ILE A 237 8.33 3.25 5.69
N ASP A 238 8.06 4.18 6.60
CA ASP A 238 9.03 5.20 7.02
C ASP A 238 10.17 4.59 7.83
N ILE A 239 11.38 5.14 7.65
CA ILE A 239 12.58 4.79 8.42
C ILE A 239 12.54 5.51 9.77
N LYS A 240 11.79 4.94 10.72
CA LYS A 240 11.70 5.45 12.09
C LYS A 240 11.34 4.31 13.05
N ASP A 241 11.70 4.44 14.32
CA ASP A 241 11.28 3.48 15.33
C ASP A 241 9.78 3.64 15.58
N SER A 242 8.99 2.70 15.02
CA SER A 242 7.55 2.72 15.21
C SER A 242 6.95 1.32 15.10
N ILE A 243 5.81 1.12 15.77
CA ILE A 243 4.91 0.01 15.56
C ILE A 243 3.51 0.57 15.36
N TYR A 244 2.86 0.16 14.31
CA TYR A 244 1.50 0.60 14.00
C TYR A 244 0.76 -0.48 13.24
N GLY A 245 -0.55 -0.36 13.22
CA GLY A 245 -1.40 -1.31 12.52
C GLY A 245 -2.83 -0.81 12.45
N LYS A 246 -3.62 -1.56 11.71
CA LYS A 246 -5.05 -1.30 11.53
C LYS A 246 -5.79 -2.63 11.50
N THR A 247 -6.92 -2.68 12.19
CA THR A 247 -7.85 -3.81 12.13
C THR A 247 -9.23 -3.26 11.77
N ILE A 248 -9.85 -3.86 10.77
CA ILE A 248 -11.22 -3.53 10.35
C ILE A 248 -12.06 -4.79 10.47
N PHE A 249 -13.22 -4.65 11.09
CA PHE A 249 -14.27 -5.65 11.13
C PHE A 249 -15.50 -5.08 10.41
N SER A 250 -15.98 -5.77 9.42
CA SER A 250 -17.18 -5.42 8.66
C SER A 250 -18.16 -6.59 8.72
N ALA A 251 -19.44 -6.29 8.93
CA ALA A 251 -20.50 -7.28 8.93
C ALA A 251 -21.68 -6.82 8.06
N SER A 252 -22.32 -7.76 7.37
CA SER A 252 -23.47 -7.50 6.51
C SER A 252 -24.63 -8.42 6.87
N SER A 253 -25.82 -7.88 6.90
CA SER A 253 -27.05 -8.64 7.11
C SER A 253 -27.39 -9.52 5.90
N ASN A 254 -27.12 -9.04 4.68
CA ASN A 254 -27.28 -9.85 3.46
C ASN A 254 -26.08 -10.80 3.33
N GLY A 255 -26.37 -12.08 3.12
CA GLY A 255 -25.36 -13.14 3.23
C GLY A 255 -24.96 -13.48 4.67
N LYS A 256 -25.47 -12.75 5.69
CA LYS A 256 -25.16 -12.90 7.13
C LYS A 256 -23.66 -13.09 7.35
N GLY A 257 -22.85 -12.29 6.68
CA GLY A 257 -21.41 -12.49 6.58
C GLY A 257 -20.60 -11.44 7.29
N SER A 258 -19.32 -11.70 7.38
CA SER A 258 -18.35 -10.75 7.93
C SER A 258 -16.99 -10.87 7.28
N THR A 259 -16.25 -9.77 7.38
CA THR A 259 -14.85 -9.67 6.98
C THR A 259 -14.06 -9.12 8.15
N LEU A 260 -12.98 -9.79 8.50
CA LEU A 260 -11.98 -9.32 9.45
C LEU A 260 -10.65 -9.18 8.70
N THR A 261 -10.11 -7.99 8.69
CA THR A 261 -8.78 -7.73 8.16
C THR A 261 -7.92 -7.06 9.21
N SER A 262 -6.66 -7.42 9.27
CA SER A 262 -5.70 -6.84 10.20
C SER A 262 -4.32 -6.73 9.58
N LYS A 263 -3.67 -5.61 9.82
CA LYS A 263 -2.29 -5.34 9.41
C LYS A 263 -1.51 -4.78 10.58
N ILE A 264 -0.30 -5.26 10.75
CA ILE A 264 0.68 -4.74 11.71
C ILE A 264 2.00 -4.48 10.99
N THR A 265 2.64 -3.38 11.32
CA THR A 265 3.93 -2.98 10.77
C THR A 265 4.85 -2.56 11.91
N LYS A 266 6.07 -3.06 11.91
CA LYS A 266 7.17 -2.61 12.76
C LYS A 266 8.28 -2.07 11.87
N SER A 267 8.76 -0.88 12.17
CA SER A 267 9.92 -0.26 11.52
C SER A 267 10.93 0.22 12.56
N TYR A 268 12.16 0.35 12.13
CA TYR A 268 13.31 0.75 12.94
C TYR A 268 14.07 1.88 12.26
N SER A 269 14.64 2.78 13.06
CA SER A 269 15.47 3.90 12.60
C SER A 269 16.75 3.48 11.88
N ASN A 270 17.20 2.23 12.06
CA ASN A 270 18.34 1.66 11.35
C ASN A 270 17.98 1.14 9.95
N GLY A 271 16.70 1.26 9.52
CA GLY A 271 16.23 0.91 8.18
C GLY A 271 15.50 -0.43 8.06
N TRP A 272 15.57 -1.31 9.05
CA TRP A 272 14.82 -2.56 9.03
C TRP A 272 13.32 -2.33 9.23
N TYR A 273 12.51 -3.12 8.54
CA TYR A 273 11.08 -3.16 8.76
C TYR A 273 10.49 -4.53 8.45
N ALA A 274 9.35 -4.81 9.09
CA ALA A 274 8.52 -5.97 8.79
C ALA A 274 7.05 -5.60 8.88
N SER A 275 6.24 -6.19 8.01
CA SER A 275 4.78 -6.02 8.02
C SER A 275 4.11 -7.36 7.78
N ALA A 276 3.04 -7.62 8.51
CA ALA A 276 2.17 -8.77 8.33
C ALA A 276 0.74 -8.29 8.14
N HIS A 277 0.02 -8.93 7.25
CA HIS A 277 -1.38 -8.66 6.96
C HIS A 277 -2.15 -9.97 6.81
N GLY A 278 -3.43 -9.96 7.20
CA GLY A 278 -4.32 -11.08 6.99
C GLY A 278 -5.77 -10.65 6.86
N THR A 279 -6.51 -11.33 5.98
CA THR A 279 -7.96 -11.15 5.77
C THR A 279 -8.66 -12.49 5.86
N TYR A 280 -9.75 -12.50 6.61
CA TYR A 280 -10.71 -13.60 6.64
C TYR A 280 -12.10 -13.07 6.29
N LYS A 281 -12.72 -13.61 5.24
CA LYS A 281 -14.07 -13.24 4.79
C LYS A 281 -14.94 -14.49 4.69
N ARG A 282 -16.15 -14.43 5.22
CA ARG A 282 -17.13 -15.51 5.12
C ARG A 282 -18.53 -14.94 5.00
N PHE A 283 -19.21 -15.32 3.91
CA PHE A 283 -20.61 -15.04 3.64
C PHE A 283 -21.32 -16.32 3.27
N GLY A 284 -22.56 -16.48 3.73
CA GLY A 284 -23.48 -17.50 3.25
C GLY A 284 -24.25 -17.03 2.03
N ASP A 285 -25.34 -17.71 1.72
CA ASP A 285 -26.19 -17.36 0.59
C ASP A 285 -26.74 -15.93 0.71
N PHE A 286 -26.73 -15.19 -0.40
CA PHE A 286 -27.31 -13.85 -0.46
C PHE A 286 -28.83 -13.93 -0.66
N ASN A 287 -29.52 -12.86 -0.32
CA ASN A 287 -30.98 -12.78 -0.43
C ASN A 287 -31.37 -11.63 -1.34
N THR A 288 -32.44 -11.85 -2.10
CA THR A 288 -33.27 -10.77 -2.64
C THR A 288 -34.34 -10.40 -1.61
N ALA A 289 -35.22 -9.46 -1.95
CA ALA A 289 -36.36 -9.13 -1.09
C ALA A 289 -37.28 -10.33 -0.80
N ASN A 290 -37.37 -11.29 -1.72
CA ASN A 290 -38.40 -12.33 -1.72
C ASN A 290 -37.85 -13.75 -1.55
N TYR A 291 -36.57 -14.01 -1.82
CA TYR A 291 -36.00 -15.36 -1.82
C TYR A 291 -34.51 -15.40 -1.63
N VAL A 292 -34.00 -16.56 -1.26
CA VAL A 292 -32.57 -16.85 -1.12
C VAL A 292 -31.99 -17.14 -2.52
N LEU A 293 -30.86 -16.52 -2.83
CA LEU A 293 -30.03 -16.86 -4.00
C LEU A 293 -29.16 -18.06 -3.63
N SER A 294 -29.64 -19.26 -3.91
CA SER A 294 -29.02 -20.50 -3.46
C SER A 294 -27.62 -20.71 -4.03
N ASN A 295 -26.67 -21.06 -3.17
CA ASN A 295 -25.28 -21.35 -3.49
C ASN A 295 -24.49 -20.12 -3.97
N THR A 296 -24.69 -18.98 -3.30
CA THR A 296 -23.97 -17.72 -3.62
C THR A 296 -22.98 -17.30 -2.52
N GLY A 297 -22.65 -18.21 -1.61
CA GLY A 297 -21.71 -17.97 -0.52
C GLY A 297 -20.29 -17.64 -1.00
N ILE A 298 -19.52 -16.95 -0.14
CA ILE A 298 -18.15 -16.52 -0.42
C ILE A 298 -17.28 -16.89 0.78
N GLY A 299 -16.08 -17.39 0.51
CA GLY A 299 -15.03 -17.61 1.49
C GLY A 299 -13.68 -17.10 1.00
N GLU A 300 -12.99 -16.26 1.77
CA GLU A 300 -11.63 -15.82 1.46
C GLU A 300 -10.73 -15.96 2.68
N LYS A 301 -9.48 -16.33 2.42
CA LYS A 301 -8.41 -16.43 3.42
C LYS A 301 -7.13 -15.92 2.78
N ASN A 302 -6.67 -14.77 3.21
CA ASN A 302 -5.53 -14.10 2.61
C ASN A 302 -4.51 -13.76 3.68
N VAL A 303 -3.25 -13.91 3.35
CA VAL A 303 -2.13 -13.49 4.19
C VAL A 303 -1.04 -12.87 3.33
N SER A 304 -0.36 -11.86 3.85
CA SER A 304 0.85 -11.35 3.23
C SER A 304 1.88 -10.93 4.27
N PHE A 305 3.15 -11.05 3.89
CA PHE A 305 4.30 -10.66 4.70
C PHE A 305 5.25 -9.83 3.87
N ARG A 306 5.83 -8.84 4.49
CA ARG A 306 6.84 -7.98 3.90
C ARG A 306 7.95 -7.76 4.92
N ILE A 307 9.19 -8.00 4.51
CA ILE A 307 10.37 -7.67 5.29
C ILE A 307 11.35 -6.95 4.37
N GLY A 308 11.98 -5.92 4.88
CA GLY A 308 12.94 -5.18 4.08
C GLY A 308 13.91 -4.38 4.92
N TYR A 309 14.91 -3.90 4.21
CA TYR A 309 15.92 -3.00 4.73
C TYR A 309 16.01 -1.80 3.80
N ASN A 310 15.74 -0.62 4.30
CA ASN A 310 15.69 0.61 3.53
C ASN A 310 16.72 1.60 4.04
N GLN A 311 17.62 2.01 3.16
CA GLN A 311 18.60 3.08 3.36
C GLN A 311 18.53 4.04 2.19
N LEU A 312 19.08 5.23 2.36
CA LEU A 312 19.05 6.27 1.31
C LEU A 312 19.67 5.80 0.00
N SER A 313 20.77 5.03 0.06
CA SER A 313 21.54 4.60 -1.12
C SER A 313 21.22 3.19 -1.60
N TYR A 314 20.50 2.41 -0.83
CA TYR A 314 20.10 1.05 -1.23
C TYR A 314 18.88 0.56 -0.46
N ASN A 315 18.14 -0.33 -1.08
CA ASN A 315 16.98 -0.98 -0.50
C ASN A 315 16.97 -2.44 -0.91
N MET A 316 16.40 -3.27 -0.06
CA MET A 316 16.07 -4.66 -0.38
C MET A 316 14.77 -5.02 0.32
N GLU A 317 13.84 -5.63 -0.40
CA GLU A 317 12.54 -6.03 0.13
C GLU A 317 12.15 -7.41 -0.39
N LEU A 318 11.75 -8.28 0.52
CA LEU A 318 11.07 -9.53 0.24
C LEU A 318 9.59 -9.37 0.57
N TYR A 319 8.74 -9.69 -0.38
CA TYR A 319 7.29 -9.72 -0.24
C TYR A 319 6.77 -11.12 -0.55
N PHE A 320 5.84 -11.59 0.26
CA PHE A 320 5.09 -12.82 0.06
C PHE A 320 3.61 -12.54 0.23
N SER A 321 2.76 -13.12 -0.63
CA SER A 321 1.32 -13.18 -0.41
C SER A 321 0.74 -14.52 -0.81
N HIS A 322 -0.30 -14.92 -0.10
CA HIS A 322 -1.11 -16.09 -0.41
C HIS A 322 -2.58 -15.69 -0.32
N TYR A 323 -3.25 -15.80 -1.44
CA TYR A 323 -4.68 -15.53 -1.61
C TYR A 323 -5.41 -16.82 -1.88
N LYS A 324 -6.49 -17.07 -1.14
CA LYS A 324 -7.40 -18.19 -1.39
C LYS A 324 -8.83 -17.71 -1.34
N ASN A 325 -9.59 -18.00 -2.41
CA ASN A 325 -10.99 -17.66 -2.55
C ASN A 325 -11.78 -18.91 -2.95
N GLU A 326 -12.97 -19.06 -2.38
CA GLU A 326 -13.99 -20.03 -2.77
C GLU A 326 -15.30 -19.27 -2.96
N THR A 327 -15.88 -19.37 -4.16
CA THR A 327 -17.09 -18.63 -4.55
C THR A 327 -18.12 -19.57 -5.11
N GLY A 328 -19.31 -19.56 -4.51
CA GLY A 328 -20.47 -20.27 -5.01
C GLY A 328 -21.05 -19.56 -6.25
N ILE A 329 -21.50 -20.34 -7.20
CA ILE A 329 -22.22 -19.87 -8.39
C ILE A 329 -23.70 -20.17 -8.18
N LEU A 330 -24.56 -19.20 -8.50
CA LEU A 330 -26.01 -19.35 -8.35
C LEU A 330 -26.49 -20.68 -8.90
N ARG A 331 -27.07 -21.50 -8.04
CA ARG A 331 -27.50 -22.86 -8.43
C ARG A 331 -28.45 -22.89 -9.62
N ALA A 332 -29.33 -21.90 -9.72
CA ALA A 332 -30.35 -21.80 -10.78
C ALA A 332 -29.80 -21.31 -12.13
N SER A 333 -28.56 -20.75 -12.18
CA SER A 333 -27.92 -20.30 -13.43
C SER A 333 -27.38 -21.48 -14.27
N HIS A 334 -27.16 -22.65 -13.65
CA HIS A 334 -26.71 -23.86 -14.33
C HIS A 334 -27.88 -24.70 -14.76
N SER A 335 -28.33 -24.51 -16.01
CA SER A 335 -29.36 -25.32 -16.66
C SER A 335 -28.74 -26.52 -17.38
N HIS A 336 -29.40 -27.68 -17.31
CA HIS A 336 -28.93 -28.91 -17.95
C HIS A 336 -29.36 -29.03 -19.42
N SER A 337 -30.32 -28.21 -19.83
CA SER A 337 -30.86 -28.25 -21.19
C SER A 337 -31.30 -26.87 -21.68
N ALA A 338 -31.41 -26.68 -22.98
CA ALA A 338 -31.96 -25.48 -23.59
C ALA A 338 -33.39 -25.18 -23.10
N GLN A 339 -34.20 -26.24 -22.85
CA GLN A 339 -35.55 -26.07 -22.32
C GLN A 339 -35.54 -25.56 -20.89
N ASP A 340 -34.63 -26.02 -20.03
CA ASP A 340 -34.48 -25.49 -18.67
C ASP A 340 -34.04 -24.04 -18.70
N GLN A 341 -33.16 -23.66 -19.62
CA GLN A 341 -32.75 -22.28 -19.82
C GLN A 341 -33.91 -21.39 -20.24
N ILE A 342 -34.73 -21.82 -21.19
CA ILE A 342 -35.95 -21.10 -21.60
C ILE A 342 -36.92 -20.95 -20.41
N ARG A 343 -37.11 -22.01 -19.62
CA ARG A 343 -37.95 -21.95 -18.42
C ARG A 343 -37.38 -20.96 -17.39
N ALA A 344 -36.08 -20.97 -17.19
CA ALA A 344 -35.42 -20.05 -16.25
C ALA A 344 -35.58 -18.59 -16.67
N ILE A 345 -35.41 -18.28 -17.97
CA ILE A 345 -35.57 -16.92 -18.52
C ILE A 345 -37.01 -16.43 -18.38
N ASN A 346 -38.00 -17.31 -18.58
CA ASN A 346 -39.41 -16.96 -18.47
C ASN A 346 -40.00 -17.04 -17.06
N SER A 347 -39.21 -17.43 -16.08
CA SER A 347 -39.62 -17.50 -14.66
C SER A 347 -39.44 -16.17 -13.95
N SER A 348 -40.37 -15.78 -13.10
CA SER A 348 -40.31 -14.58 -12.25
C SER A 348 -39.37 -14.74 -11.08
N GLN A 349 -38.87 -15.94 -10.79
CA GLN A 349 -37.92 -16.26 -9.74
C GLN A 349 -37.03 -17.42 -10.16
N PRO A 350 -35.85 -17.62 -9.50
CA PRO A 350 -34.99 -18.75 -9.78
C PRO A 350 -35.71 -20.09 -9.68
N LEU A 351 -35.44 -21.02 -10.60
CA LEU A 351 -36.08 -22.35 -10.60
C LEU A 351 -35.67 -23.20 -9.38
N ILE A 352 -34.58 -22.89 -8.74
CA ILE A 352 -34.07 -23.58 -7.53
C ILE A 352 -33.84 -22.55 -6.44
N ILE A 353 -34.60 -22.66 -5.37
CA ILE A 353 -34.51 -21.84 -4.16
C ILE A 353 -34.40 -22.79 -2.97
N ASN A 354 -33.27 -22.79 -2.29
CA ASN A 354 -33.00 -23.56 -1.08
C ASN A 354 -33.02 -22.66 0.17
N ASN A 355 -33.00 -23.28 1.33
CA ASN A 355 -32.80 -22.56 2.58
C ASN A 355 -31.39 -21.97 2.64
N PHE A 356 -31.25 -20.87 3.37
CA PHE A 356 -29.97 -20.22 3.62
C PHE A 356 -28.93 -21.19 4.20
N THR A 357 -27.71 -21.15 3.68
CA THR A 357 -26.58 -21.92 4.20
C THR A 357 -25.26 -21.17 4.00
N TYR A 358 -24.24 -21.55 4.79
CA TYR A 358 -22.85 -21.15 4.57
C TYR A 358 -22.06 -22.14 3.71
N ASN A 359 -22.66 -23.31 3.39
CA ASN A 359 -21.98 -24.31 2.57
C ASN A 359 -21.94 -23.86 1.11
N ILE A 360 -20.76 -23.97 0.52
CA ILE A 360 -20.53 -23.66 -0.90
C ILE A 360 -20.38 -25.00 -1.63
N ASN A 361 -21.37 -25.33 -2.44
CA ASN A 361 -21.41 -26.57 -3.21
C ASN A 361 -21.18 -26.30 -4.70
N ALA A 362 -21.06 -27.33 -5.53
CA ALA A 362 -21.07 -27.17 -6.97
C ALA A 362 -22.44 -26.61 -7.46
N PRO A 363 -22.44 -25.68 -8.42
CA PRO A 363 -21.30 -25.11 -9.14
C PRO A 363 -20.53 -24.08 -8.28
N LYS A 364 -19.20 -24.12 -8.33
CA LYS A 364 -18.32 -23.19 -7.58
C LYS A 364 -16.98 -23.00 -8.26
N GLN A 365 -16.29 -21.94 -7.89
CA GLN A 365 -14.89 -21.70 -8.24
C GLN A 365 -14.04 -21.68 -6.97
N GLU A 366 -12.85 -22.26 -7.04
CA GLU A 366 -11.80 -22.15 -6.03
C GLU A 366 -10.53 -21.62 -6.70
N ASN A 367 -10.00 -20.52 -6.17
CA ASN A 367 -8.79 -19.89 -6.67
C ASN A 367 -7.76 -19.83 -5.55
N THR A 368 -6.51 -20.12 -5.91
CA THR A 368 -5.37 -19.94 -5.02
C THR A 368 -4.28 -19.21 -5.80
N HIS A 369 -3.77 -18.11 -5.26
CA HIS A 369 -2.68 -17.35 -5.84
C HIS A 369 -1.60 -17.12 -4.80
N SER A 370 -0.38 -17.56 -5.10
CA SER A 370 0.81 -17.32 -4.29
C SER A 370 1.79 -16.47 -5.06
N LEU A 371 2.34 -15.45 -4.40
CA LEU A 371 3.30 -14.53 -4.98
C LEU A 371 4.50 -14.39 -4.05
N ILE A 372 5.70 -14.50 -4.59
CA ILE A 372 6.97 -14.14 -3.94
C ILE A 372 7.64 -13.11 -4.81
N ARG A 373 8.07 -11.99 -4.23
CA ARG A 373 8.82 -10.95 -4.92
C ARG A 373 10.03 -10.56 -4.08
N LEU A 374 11.19 -10.57 -4.70
CA LEU A 374 12.41 -9.97 -4.17
C LEU A 374 12.76 -8.78 -5.05
N LYS A 375 12.82 -7.58 -4.47
CA LYS A 375 13.27 -6.38 -5.18
C LYS A 375 14.33 -5.66 -4.37
N GLY A 376 15.14 -4.88 -5.08
CA GLY A 376 16.12 -4.01 -4.45
C GLY A 376 16.68 -3.01 -5.43
N TYR A 377 17.32 -1.97 -4.89
CA TYR A 377 18.09 -1.03 -5.67
C TYR A 377 19.36 -0.62 -4.93
N LYS A 378 20.32 -0.11 -5.71
CA LYS A 378 21.51 0.54 -5.20
C LYS A 378 21.85 1.75 -6.07
N TRP A 379 22.15 2.86 -5.40
CA TRP A 379 22.72 4.04 -6.01
C TRP A 379 24.24 3.94 -6.08
N PHE A 380 24.79 4.26 -7.24
CA PHE A 380 26.22 4.35 -7.52
C PHE A 380 26.57 5.79 -7.88
N LYS A 381 27.60 6.34 -7.26
CA LYS A 381 27.97 7.77 -7.37
C LYS A 381 28.10 8.26 -8.84
N ASN A 382 28.70 7.46 -9.71
CA ASN A 382 29.03 7.87 -11.08
C ASN A 382 28.19 7.15 -12.16
N PHE A 383 27.25 6.31 -11.75
CA PHE A 383 26.55 5.45 -12.67
C PHE A 383 25.02 5.62 -12.59
N GLY A 384 24.53 6.06 -11.42
CA GLY A 384 23.11 6.20 -11.17
C GLY A 384 22.52 5.07 -10.36
N LYS A 385 21.22 4.84 -10.47
CA LYS A 385 20.46 3.84 -9.72
C LYS A 385 20.27 2.58 -10.54
N LEU A 386 20.77 1.47 -10.04
CA LEU A 386 20.47 0.14 -10.56
C LEU A 386 19.42 -0.52 -9.66
N SER A 387 18.32 -0.97 -10.24
CA SER A 387 17.26 -1.70 -9.57
C SER A 387 17.15 -3.11 -10.13
N PHE A 388 16.74 -4.05 -9.31
CA PHE A 388 16.39 -5.39 -9.74
C PHE A 388 15.09 -5.84 -9.08
N GLN A 389 14.35 -6.70 -9.76
CA GLN A 389 13.20 -7.41 -9.22
C GLN A 389 13.18 -8.82 -9.78
N TYR A 390 12.94 -9.79 -8.92
CA TYR A 390 12.57 -11.14 -9.26
C TYR A 390 11.24 -11.47 -8.62
N ASP A 391 10.32 -12.04 -9.38
CA ASP A 391 9.06 -12.53 -8.85
C ASP A 391 8.71 -13.92 -9.37
N TYR A 392 8.08 -14.67 -8.51
CA TYR A 392 7.48 -15.97 -8.79
C TYR A 392 6.01 -15.92 -8.42
N GLN A 393 5.16 -16.35 -9.33
CA GLN A 393 3.72 -16.48 -9.11
C GLN A 393 3.27 -17.90 -9.42
N LYS A 394 2.36 -18.39 -8.59
CA LYS A 394 1.62 -19.63 -8.84
C LYS A 394 0.15 -19.36 -8.63
N ASN A 395 -0.62 -19.47 -9.69
CA ASN A 395 -2.06 -19.42 -9.65
C ASN A 395 -2.62 -20.83 -9.93
N ARG A 396 -3.58 -21.25 -9.13
CA ARG A 396 -4.32 -22.49 -9.36
C ARG A 396 -5.81 -22.19 -9.27
N ARG A 397 -6.56 -22.62 -10.28
CA ARG A 397 -7.99 -22.45 -10.40
C ARG A 397 -8.66 -23.78 -10.59
N PHE A 398 -9.66 -24.04 -9.76
CA PHE A 398 -10.60 -25.14 -9.94
C PHE A 398 -11.99 -24.59 -10.19
N GLU A 399 -12.68 -25.20 -11.15
CA GLU A 399 -14.09 -24.98 -11.37
C GLU A 399 -14.82 -26.30 -11.21
N TYR A 400 -15.87 -26.28 -10.44
CA TYR A 400 -16.70 -27.43 -10.17
C TYR A 400 -18.06 -27.20 -10.76
N ASP A 401 -18.45 -28.07 -11.66
CA ASP A 401 -19.79 -28.11 -12.21
C ASP A 401 -20.64 -29.17 -11.48
N ILE A 402 -21.95 -29.15 -11.71
CA ILE A 402 -22.88 -30.12 -11.15
C ILE A 402 -22.71 -31.45 -11.87
N ARG A 403 -22.08 -32.39 -11.22
CA ARG A 403 -21.82 -33.71 -11.73
C ARG A 403 -22.45 -34.78 -10.83
N ARG A 404 -22.67 -35.97 -11.38
CA ARG A 404 -23.26 -37.15 -10.70
C ARG A 404 -22.27 -38.30 -10.71
N GLY A 405 -22.48 -39.28 -9.80
CA GLY A 405 -21.65 -40.48 -9.71
C GLY A 405 -20.26 -40.24 -9.15
N SER A 406 -19.28 -40.98 -9.64
CA SER A 406 -17.89 -40.94 -9.19
C SER A 406 -17.15 -39.60 -9.43
N ASP A 407 -17.69 -38.79 -10.31
CA ASP A 407 -17.07 -37.53 -10.73
C ASP A 407 -17.68 -36.30 -10.04
N LYS A 408 -18.58 -36.48 -9.07
CA LYS A 408 -19.31 -35.40 -8.41
C LYS A 408 -18.39 -34.40 -7.69
N ASP A 409 -17.25 -34.87 -7.17
CA ASP A 409 -16.30 -34.07 -6.39
C ASP A 409 -15.03 -33.71 -7.21
N LYS A 410 -14.99 -34.09 -8.51
CA LYS A 410 -13.88 -33.73 -9.38
C LYS A 410 -14.11 -32.38 -10.05
N PRO A 411 -13.09 -31.53 -10.15
CA PRO A 411 -13.22 -30.28 -10.88
C PRO A 411 -13.51 -30.53 -12.36
N SER A 412 -14.33 -29.67 -12.95
CA SER A 412 -14.54 -29.62 -14.40
C SER A 412 -13.36 -28.96 -15.11
N THR A 413 -12.71 -28.03 -14.43
CA THR A 413 -11.54 -27.30 -14.90
C THR A 413 -10.48 -27.30 -13.79
N ASP A 414 -9.26 -27.67 -14.11
CA ASP A 414 -8.07 -27.55 -13.23
C ASP A 414 -6.97 -26.85 -14.04
N LEU A 415 -6.76 -25.58 -13.73
CA LEU A 415 -5.75 -24.75 -14.38
C LEU A 415 -4.67 -24.35 -13.39
N THR A 416 -3.44 -24.53 -13.79
CA THR A 416 -2.27 -24.05 -13.03
C THR A 416 -1.42 -23.18 -13.94
N LEU A 417 -1.11 -21.96 -13.48
CA LEU A 417 -0.20 -21.04 -14.11
C LEU A 417 0.96 -20.76 -13.15
N GLU A 418 2.17 -21.00 -13.61
CA GLU A 418 3.39 -20.64 -12.89
C GLU A 418 4.20 -19.68 -13.75
N THR A 419 4.65 -18.59 -13.15
CA THR A 419 5.46 -17.59 -13.85
C THR A 419 6.68 -17.20 -13.03
N HIS A 420 7.77 -16.93 -13.71
CA HIS A 420 8.98 -16.34 -13.17
C HIS A 420 9.30 -15.10 -14.00
N ALA A 421 9.50 -13.97 -13.36
CA ALA A 421 9.93 -12.76 -14.03
C ALA A 421 11.19 -12.20 -13.37
N LEU A 422 12.07 -11.64 -14.20
CA LEU A 422 13.28 -10.97 -13.76
C LEU A 422 13.35 -9.62 -14.48
N LYS A 423 13.51 -8.56 -13.72
CA LYS A 423 13.56 -7.19 -14.22
C LYS A 423 14.81 -6.48 -13.69
N PHE A 424 15.49 -5.75 -14.56
CA PHE A 424 16.56 -4.83 -14.22
C PHE A 424 16.22 -3.46 -14.79
N ASP A 425 16.38 -2.40 -14.01
CA ASP A 425 16.23 -1.03 -14.47
C ASP A 425 17.48 -0.25 -14.09
N LEU A 426 18.00 0.52 -15.04
CA LEU A 426 19.03 1.51 -14.83
C LEU A 426 18.46 2.91 -15.02
N PHE A 427 18.63 3.73 -14.01
CA PHE A 427 18.34 5.16 -14.07
C PHE A 427 19.64 5.94 -13.88
N SER A 428 19.98 6.82 -14.82
CA SER A 428 21.19 7.63 -14.78
C SER A 428 20.91 9.04 -15.23
N ASN A 429 21.47 10.02 -14.54
CA ASN A 429 21.55 11.41 -15.03
C ASN A 429 22.83 11.53 -15.86
N LEU A 430 22.69 11.73 -17.16
CA LEU A 430 23.83 11.95 -18.05
C LEU A 430 24.36 13.38 -17.90
N ASN A 431 23.45 14.33 -17.65
CA ASN A 431 23.72 15.72 -17.28
C ASN A 431 22.46 16.30 -16.63
N ASP A 432 22.45 17.60 -16.32
CA ASP A 432 21.33 18.28 -15.65
C ASP A 432 20.02 18.28 -16.48
N GLU A 433 20.13 18.11 -17.80
CA GLU A 433 18.99 18.15 -18.72
C GLU A 433 18.56 16.74 -19.20
N ILE A 434 19.48 15.77 -19.21
CA ILE A 434 19.26 14.46 -19.81
C ILE A 434 19.23 13.38 -18.72
N LYS A 435 18.07 12.78 -18.55
CA LYS A 435 17.85 11.62 -17.69
C LYS A 435 17.63 10.38 -18.58
N LEU A 436 18.38 9.32 -18.33
CA LEU A 436 18.26 8.05 -19.04
C LEU A 436 17.60 7.01 -18.11
N LYS A 437 16.53 6.39 -18.59
CA LYS A 437 15.95 5.19 -17.98
C LYS A 437 15.96 4.08 -19.02
N THR A 438 16.51 2.93 -18.65
CA THR A 438 16.52 1.71 -19.48
C THR A 438 16.29 0.49 -18.61
N GLY A 439 15.64 -0.54 -19.17
CA GLY A 439 15.34 -1.80 -18.49
C GLY A 439 14.97 -2.89 -19.49
#